data_9a4234a1c322c3372f5c3469b1bff123
#
_entry.id   9a4234a1c322c3372f5c3469b1bff123
#
_cell.length_a   1.000
_cell.length_b   1.000
_cell.length_c   1.000
_cell.angle_alpha   90.00
_cell.angle_beta   90.00
_cell.angle_gamma   90.00
#
_symmetry.space_group_name_H-M   'P 1'
#
loop_
_entity.id
_entity.type
_entity.pdbx_description
1 polymer ?
#
loop_
_entity_poly.entity_id
_entity_poly.type
_entity_poly.pdbx_seq_one_letter_code
_entity_poly.pdbx_strand_id
1 'polypeptide(L)'
;MHGVKKTIARLVLWAVVIASASYGFIDLREGATLKKHYLDEMHNASCEFRLDVTKENHIQVPFHHSFDGLHGCVLCIRTSAVSGQMPVLKDASFMEFSLLDGDAVVAEGDSETPCKDVWLEDKTSTDMPLAYLWRSSPHIIPHKDYILDVKVKKPFGEAVCAEWPIVARYNPCIMTMARAYLCQGIGIVLCLLALGVGGWMVGQLIWRRRPRQERSGYGE
;
A
#
# COMPACT_ATOMS: atom_id res chain seq x y z
N MET A 1 -17.52 -12.19 52.20
CA MET A 1 -17.91 -11.89 50.80
C MET A 1 -17.14 -10.75 50.11
N HIS A 2 -16.66 -9.74 50.82
CA HIS A 2 -15.95 -8.59 50.19
C HIS A 2 -14.60 -8.96 49.56
N GLY A 3 -13.84 -9.91 50.12
CA GLY A 3 -12.55 -10.37 49.60
C GLY A 3 -12.64 -11.07 48.23
N VAL A 4 -13.64 -11.95 48.09
CA VAL A 4 -13.81 -12.73 46.85
C VAL A 4 -14.18 -11.82 45.66
N LYS A 5 -15.05 -10.83 45.87
CA LYS A 5 -15.41 -9.86 44.81
C LYS A 5 -14.20 -9.08 44.33
N LYS A 6 -13.29 -8.67 45.22
CA LYS A 6 -12.06 -7.94 44.84
C LYS A 6 -11.08 -8.84 44.08
N THR A 7 -10.99 -10.11 44.39
CA THR A 7 -10.14 -11.07 43.66
C THR A 7 -10.67 -11.32 42.25
N ILE A 8 -11.99 -11.55 42.13
CA ILE A 8 -12.62 -11.75 40.82
C ILE A 8 -12.43 -10.51 39.93
N ALA A 9 -12.68 -9.31 40.47
CA ALA A 9 -12.50 -8.09 39.70
C ALA A 9 -11.06 -7.91 39.17
N ARG A 10 -10.05 -8.32 39.95
CA ARG A 10 -8.64 -8.29 39.52
C ARG A 10 -8.36 -9.33 38.43
N LEU A 11 -8.88 -10.53 38.56
CA LEU A 11 -8.71 -11.58 37.55
C LEU A 11 -9.32 -11.14 36.21
N VAL A 12 -10.52 -10.55 36.25
CA VAL A 12 -11.18 -10.00 35.05
C VAL A 12 -10.33 -8.90 34.43
N LEU A 13 -9.80 -7.99 35.25
CA LEU A 13 -8.99 -6.88 34.74
C LEU A 13 -7.68 -7.40 34.10
N TRP A 14 -7.03 -8.41 34.69
CA TRP A 14 -5.86 -9.05 34.05
C TRP A 14 -6.22 -9.75 32.74
N ALA A 15 -7.35 -10.44 32.68
CA ALA A 15 -7.82 -11.05 31.45
C ALA A 15 -8.05 -10.02 30.34
N VAL A 16 -8.63 -8.86 30.68
CA VAL A 16 -8.80 -7.74 29.73
C VAL A 16 -7.47 -7.20 29.25
N VAL A 17 -6.49 -6.99 30.16
CA VAL A 17 -5.15 -6.51 29.79
C VAL A 17 -4.45 -7.48 28.83
N ILE A 18 -4.49 -8.78 29.13
CA ILE A 18 -3.88 -9.81 28.30
C ILE A 18 -4.57 -9.87 26.93
N ALA A 19 -5.91 -9.86 26.90
CA ALA A 19 -6.67 -9.86 25.66
C ALA A 19 -6.34 -8.63 24.80
N SER A 20 -6.35 -7.43 25.40
CA SER A 20 -6.01 -6.18 24.68
C SER A 20 -4.59 -6.19 24.13
N ALA A 21 -3.62 -6.70 24.90
CA ALA A 21 -2.24 -6.82 24.43
C ALA A 21 -2.12 -7.80 23.26
N SER A 22 -2.82 -8.96 23.35
CA SER A 22 -2.79 -9.98 22.30
C SER A 22 -3.44 -9.50 21.00
N TYR A 23 -4.63 -8.89 21.07
CA TYR A 23 -5.30 -8.33 19.91
C TYR A 23 -4.50 -7.17 19.33
N GLY A 24 -3.99 -6.26 20.17
CA GLY A 24 -3.15 -5.16 19.71
C GLY A 24 -1.90 -5.62 18.97
N PHE A 25 -1.25 -6.69 19.44
CA PHE A 25 -0.10 -7.27 18.75
C PHE A 25 -0.47 -7.93 17.41
N ILE A 26 -1.61 -8.62 17.35
CA ILE A 26 -2.12 -9.23 16.11
C ILE A 26 -2.41 -8.14 15.08
N ASP A 27 -3.13 -7.08 15.47
CA ASP A 27 -3.47 -5.96 14.57
C ASP A 27 -2.23 -5.22 14.08
N LEU A 28 -1.23 -4.99 14.94
CA LEU A 28 0.05 -4.39 14.55
C LEU A 28 0.76 -5.25 13.50
N ARG A 29 0.82 -6.56 13.73
CA ARG A 29 1.45 -7.50 12.80
C ARG A 29 0.71 -7.58 11.48
N GLU A 30 -0.62 -7.66 11.52
CA GLU A 30 -1.46 -7.68 10.32
C GLU A 30 -1.28 -6.40 9.50
N GLY A 31 -1.39 -5.23 10.16
CA GLY A 31 -1.21 -3.95 9.49
C GLY A 31 0.19 -3.77 8.89
N ALA A 32 1.24 -4.23 9.57
CA ALA A 32 2.60 -4.20 9.05
C ALA A 32 2.77 -5.15 7.84
N THR A 33 2.17 -6.33 7.90
CA THR A 33 2.21 -7.32 6.80
C THR A 33 1.47 -6.80 5.57
N LEU A 34 0.26 -6.25 5.76
CA LEU A 34 -0.52 -5.64 4.68
C LEU A 34 0.23 -4.46 4.05
N LYS A 35 0.78 -3.57 4.87
CA LYS A 35 1.56 -2.44 4.36
C LYS A 35 2.76 -2.89 3.55
N LYS A 36 3.52 -3.87 4.04
CA LYS A 36 4.66 -4.42 3.32
C LYS A 36 4.23 -5.05 2.00
N HIS A 37 3.19 -5.88 2.02
CA HIS A 37 2.66 -6.51 0.81
C HIS A 37 2.26 -5.47 -0.24
N TYR A 38 1.52 -4.43 0.15
CA TYR A 38 1.12 -3.37 -0.78
C TYR A 38 2.30 -2.59 -1.33
N LEU A 39 3.31 -2.28 -0.51
CA LEU A 39 4.50 -1.59 -0.97
C LEU A 39 5.33 -2.46 -1.92
N ASP A 40 5.51 -3.74 -1.60
CA ASP A 40 6.26 -4.68 -2.45
C ASP A 40 5.56 -4.83 -3.81
N GLU A 41 4.23 -4.99 -3.84
CA GLU A 41 3.45 -5.09 -5.09
C GLU A 41 3.47 -3.79 -5.90
N MET A 42 3.44 -2.63 -5.25
CA MET A 42 3.55 -1.34 -5.93
C MET A 42 4.90 -1.16 -6.63
N HIS A 43 5.97 -1.68 -6.05
CA HIS A 43 7.31 -1.58 -6.61
C HIS A 43 7.58 -2.63 -7.70
N ASN A 44 6.88 -3.76 -7.65
CA ASN A 44 6.99 -4.78 -8.66
C ASN A 44 6.21 -4.36 -9.92
N ALA A 45 6.91 -4.19 -11.02
CA ALA A 45 6.26 -3.90 -12.29
C ALA A 45 5.48 -5.14 -12.76
N SER A 46 4.19 -4.97 -13.07
CA SER A 46 3.36 -6.03 -13.63
C SER A 46 3.83 -6.44 -15.03
N CYS A 47 4.38 -5.49 -15.77
CA CYS A 47 5.10 -5.72 -17.02
C CYS A 47 6.08 -4.56 -17.27
N GLU A 48 7.11 -4.86 -18.04
CA GLU A 48 8.08 -3.88 -18.53
C GLU A 48 8.37 -4.18 -19.99
N PHE A 49 8.34 -3.16 -20.83
CA PHE A 49 8.60 -3.29 -22.27
C PHE A 49 9.19 -2.00 -22.83
N ARG A 50 9.76 -2.09 -24.03
CA ARG A 50 10.24 -0.94 -24.79
C ARG A 50 9.34 -0.68 -25.96
N LEU A 51 9.01 0.59 -26.19
CA LEU A 51 8.11 1.03 -27.23
C LEU A 51 8.81 2.11 -28.08
N ASP A 52 8.94 1.84 -29.38
CA ASP A 52 9.33 2.87 -30.35
C ASP A 52 8.14 3.81 -30.58
N VAL A 53 8.27 5.03 -30.09
CA VAL A 53 7.22 6.05 -30.14
C VAL A 53 7.37 7.01 -31.33
N THR A 54 8.40 6.85 -32.15
CA THR A 54 8.69 7.74 -33.30
C THR A 54 7.90 7.39 -34.56
N LYS A 55 7.26 6.22 -34.58
CA LYS A 55 6.44 5.74 -35.69
C LYS A 55 5.16 5.11 -35.17
N GLU A 56 4.17 4.98 -36.04
CA GLU A 56 3.01 4.14 -35.76
C GLU A 56 3.49 2.74 -35.43
N ASN A 57 3.06 2.21 -34.30
CA ASN A 57 3.49 0.92 -33.80
C ASN A 57 2.36 0.22 -33.05
N HIS A 58 2.37 -1.10 -33.10
CA HIS A 58 1.43 -1.94 -32.42
C HIS A 58 2.18 -3.13 -31.83
N ILE A 59 2.14 -3.27 -30.52
CA ILE A 59 2.77 -4.38 -29.81
C ILE A 59 1.81 -5.02 -28.83
N GLN A 60 2.02 -6.30 -28.58
CA GLN A 60 1.32 -7.05 -27.54
C GLN A 60 2.33 -7.58 -26.53
N VAL A 61 2.06 -7.34 -25.25
CA VAL A 61 2.98 -7.68 -24.16
C VAL A 61 2.25 -8.53 -23.13
N PRO A 62 2.85 -9.63 -22.65
CA PRO A 62 2.29 -10.39 -21.54
C PRO A 62 2.16 -9.50 -20.30
N PHE A 63 1.01 -9.57 -19.63
CA PHE A 63 0.72 -8.82 -18.43
C PHE A 63 0.21 -9.79 -17.36
N HIS A 64 1.01 -10.00 -16.31
CA HIS A 64 0.60 -10.80 -15.17
C HIS A 64 0.01 -9.91 -14.09
N HIS A 65 -1.27 -10.10 -13.76
CA HIS A 65 -1.91 -9.35 -12.69
C HIS A 65 -1.78 -10.09 -11.37
N SER A 66 -0.95 -9.55 -10.45
CA SER A 66 -0.65 -10.18 -9.15
C SER A 66 -1.31 -9.49 -7.96
N PHE A 67 -1.86 -8.29 -8.13
CA PHE A 67 -2.31 -7.46 -7.01
C PHE A 67 -3.73 -7.81 -6.56
N ASP A 68 -3.87 -8.15 -5.26
CA ASP A 68 -5.15 -8.34 -4.59
C ASP A 68 -5.69 -7.03 -4.01
N GLY A 69 -6.97 -6.76 -4.22
CA GLY A 69 -7.64 -5.61 -3.64
C GLY A 69 -8.00 -4.52 -4.64
N LEU A 70 -8.59 -3.43 -4.15
CA LEU A 70 -8.97 -2.29 -4.98
C LEU A 70 -7.74 -1.45 -5.31
N HIS A 71 -7.44 -1.34 -6.59
CA HIS A 71 -6.30 -0.58 -7.08
C HIS A 71 -6.55 -0.09 -8.52
N GLY A 72 -5.79 0.91 -8.92
CA GLY A 72 -5.61 1.28 -10.30
C GLY A 72 -4.35 0.65 -10.89
N CYS A 73 -4.19 0.73 -12.18
CA CYS A 73 -2.93 0.45 -12.87
C CYS A 73 -2.57 1.63 -13.75
N VAL A 74 -1.32 2.05 -13.65
CA VAL A 74 -0.78 3.20 -14.37
C VAL A 74 0.40 2.72 -15.18
N LEU A 75 0.41 3.08 -16.45
CA LEU A 75 1.60 2.95 -17.29
C LEU A 75 2.49 4.15 -17.05
N CYS A 76 3.75 3.92 -16.79
CA CYS A 76 4.74 4.94 -16.51
C CYS A 76 5.94 4.81 -17.46
N ILE A 77 6.56 5.93 -17.80
CA ILE A 77 7.86 5.94 -18.45
C ILE A 77 8.93 5.88 -17.38
N ARG A 78 9.84 4.90 -17.46
CA ARG A 78 10.98 4.79 -16.55
C ARG A 78 12.06 5.81 -16.95
N THR A 79 12.07 6.96 -16.31
CA THR A 79 12.99 8.05 -16.66
C THR A 79 14.44 7.77 -16.30
N SER A 80 14.71 6.93 -15.32
CA SER A 80 16.08 6.51 -14.97
C SER A 80 16.80 5.75 -16.08
N ALA A 81 16.06 5.15 -17.02
CA ALA A 81 16.62 4.46 -18.19
C ALA A 81 16.71 5.35 -19.43
N VAL A 82 16.24 6.59 -19.36
CA VAL A 82 16.29 7.57 -20.45
C VAL A 82 17.40 8.58 -20.15
N SER A 83 18.53 8.43 -20.79
CA SER A 83 19.61 9.41 -20.70
C SER A 83 19.28 10.64 -21.56
N GLY A 84 18.76 11.72 -20.96
CA GLY A 84 18.48 12.95 -21.69
C GLY A 84 17.28 13.72 -21.14
N GLN A 85 16.92 14.81 -21.83
CA GLN A 85 15.76 15.60 -21.49
C GLN A 85 14.49 14.78 -21.61
N MET A 86 13.64 14.86 -20.59
CA MET A 86 12.31 14.22 -20.59
C MET A 86 11.54 14.57 -21.87
N PRO A 87 10.94 13.58 -22.51
CA PRO A 87 10.06 13.85 -23.62
C PRO A 87 8.88 14.69 -23.12
N VAL A 88 8.77 15.91 -23.64
CA VAL A 88 7.55 16.70 -23.43
C VAL A 88 6.47 16.02 -24.26
N LEU A 89 5.46 15.48 -23.60
CA LEU A 89 4.24 15.02 -24.27
C LEU A 89 3.64 16.25 -24.95
N LYS A 90 3.86 16.37 -26.27
CA LYS A 90 3.22 17.42 -27.06
C LYS A 90 1.79 16.97 -27.33
N ASP A 91 0.86 17.93 -27.34
CA ASP A 91 -0.59 17.74 -27.50
C ASP A 91 -1.03 16.97 -28.77
N ALA A 92 -0.08 16.56 -29.62
CA ALA A 92 -0.33 15.86 -30.87
C ALA A 92 -0.06 14.35 -30.83
N SER A 93 0.57 13.85 -29.77
CA SER A 93 0.98 12.43 -29.69
C SER A 93 -0.09 11.62 -28.98
N PHE A 94 -0.44 10.46 -29.53
CA PHE A 94 -1.52 9.66 -28.97
C PHE A 94 -1.20 8.16 -28.96
N MET A 95 -1.37 7.56 -27.79
CA MET A 95 -1.25 6.11 -27.58
C MET A 95 -2.52 5.57 -26.95
N GLU A 96 -2.95 4.44 -27.41
CA GLU A 96 -4.04 3.65 -26.84
C GLU A 96 -3.49 2.37 -26.18
N PHE A 97 -4.10 2.01 -25.08
CA PHE A 97 -3.75 0.83 -24.31
C PHE A 97 -5.02 0.01 -24.04
N SER A 98 -4.98 -1.27 -24.30
CA SER A 98 -6.09 -2.19 -24.01
C SER A 98 -5.57 -3.43 -23.30
N LEU A 99 -6.22 -3.82 -22.20
CA LEU A 99 -5.93 -5.07 -21.52
C LEU A 99 -6.90 -6.13 -22.02
N LEU A 100 -6.38 -7.23 -22.53
CA LEU A 100 -7.14 -8.29 -23.19
C LEU A 100 -7.16 -9.55 -22.33
N ASP A 101 -8.35 -10.17 -22.22
CA ASP A 101 -8.58 -11.51 -21.70
C ASP A 101 -9.04 -12.40 -22.87
N GLY A 102 -8.10 -13.08 -23.52
CA GLY A 102 -8.33 -13.65 -24.84
C GLY A 102 -8.66 -12.56 -25.85
N ASP A 103 -9.86 -12.62 -26.45
CA ASP A 103 -10.33 -11.61 -27.41
C ASP A 103 -11.14 -10.48 -26.75
N ALA A 104 -11.42 -10.58 -25.45
CA ALA A 104 -12.24 -9.61 -24.74
C ALA A 104 -11.38 -8.47 -24.17
N VAL A 105 -11.77 -7.23 -24.41
CA VAL A 105 -11.19 -6.06 -23.78
C VAL A 105 -11.76 -5.92 -22.37
N VAL A 106 -10.90 -5.98 -21.35
CA VAL A 106 -11.29 -5.87 -19.93
C VAL A 106 -10.95 -4.50 -19.32
N ALA A 107 -10.00 -3.78 -19.91
CA ALA A 107 -9.69 -2.41 -19.55
C ALA A 107 -9.11 -1.66 -20.75
N GLU A 108 -9.32 -0.34 -20.78
CA GLU A 108 -8.80 0.56 -21.80
C GLU A 108 -8.31 1.85 -21.18
N GLY A 109 -7.28 2.44 -21.78
CA GLY A 109 -6.74 3.72 -21.41
C GLY A 109 -6.05 4.41 -22.60
N ASP A 110 -5.79 5.69 -22.43
CA ASP A 110 -5.09 6.48 -23.44
C ASP A 110 -4.14 7.50 -22.79
N SER A 111 -3.22 8.04 -23.58
CA SER A 111 -2.25 9.03 -23.13
C SER A 111 -2.80 10.46 -23.06
N GLU A 112 -4.01 10.74 -23.54
CA GLU A 112 -4.64 12.07 -23.46
C GLU A 112 -5.34 12.27 -22.11
N THR A 113 -5.76 11.19 -21.47
CA THR A 113 -6.43 11.26 -20.17
C THR A 113 -5.44 11.58 -19.04
N PRO A 114 -5.51 12.78 -18.41
CA PRO A 114 -4.53 13.20 -17.41
C PRO A 114 -4.45 12.27 -16.22
N CYS A 115 -3.26 11.83 -15.85
CA CYS A 115 -2.97 11.06 -14.64
C CYS A 115 -2.78 11.99 -13.43
N LYS A 116 -3.84 12.74 -13.02
CA LYS A 116 -3.72 13.77 -11.97
C LYS A 116 -3.62 13.22 -10.55
N ASP A 117 -4.11 12.01 -10.31
CA ASP A 117 -4.27 11.44 -8.98
C ASP A 117 -3.37 10.22 -8.74
N VAL A 118 -2.26 10.13 -9.45
CA VAL A 118 -1.31 9.04 -9.28
C VAL A 118 -0.49 9.28 -8.03
N TRP A 119 -0.73 8.48 -7.03
CA TRP A 119 0.07 8.43 -5.82
C TRP A 119 1.25 7.48 -6.05
N LEU A 120 2.30 7.95 -6.66
CA LEU A 120 3.58 7.27 -6.62
C LEU A 120 4.24 7.61 -5.28
N GLU A 121 4.02 6.77 -4.26
CA GLU A 121 4.46 7.01 -2.88
C GLU A 121 6.00 7.01 -2.76
N ASP A 122 6.68 6.52 -3.77
CA ASP A 122 8.13 6.51 -3.81
C ASP A 122 8.67 7.82 -4.39
N LYS A 123 9.04 8.74 -3.49
CA LYS A 123 9.74 10.00 -3.86
C LYS A 123 11.08 9.75 -4.56
N THR A 124 11.57 8.51 -4.55
CA THR A 124 12.79 8.08 -5.24
C THR A 124 12.49 7.55 -6.66
N SER A 125 11.23 7.20 -6.95
CA SER A 125 10.82 6.79 -8.29
C SER A 125 10.81 7.99 -9.22
N THR A 126 11.67 7.95 -10.21
CA THR A 126 11.73 8.91 -11.31
C THR A 126 10.76 8.54 -12.43
N ASP A 127 9.84 7.59 -12.21
CA ASP A 127 8.90 7.14 -13.22
C ASP A 127 7.83 8.22 -13.49
N MET A 128 7.62 8.55 -14.75
CA MET A 128 6.63 9.55 -15.18
C MET A 128 5.33 8.88 -15.58
N PRO A 129 4.19 9.21 -14.94
CA PRO A 129 2.89 8.65 -15.32
C PRO A 129 2.54 9.02 -16.76
N LEU A 130 2.17 8.02 -17.56
CA LEU A 130 1.78 8.18 -18.95
C LEU A 130 0.28 8.07 -19.14
N ALA A 131 -0.32 7.00 -18.65
CA ALA A 131 -1.74 6.72 -18.81
C ALA A 131 -2.27 5.82 -17.71
N TYR A 132 -3.56 5.98 -17.36
CA TYR A 132 -4.26 4.96 -16.60
C TYR A 132 -4.67 3.83 -17.53
N LEU A 133 -4.30 2.60 -17.20
CA LEU A 133 -4.88 1.42 -17.81
C LEU A 133 -6.26 1.14 -17.21
N TRP A 134 -6.39 1.31 -15.86
CA TRP A 134 -7.67 1.40 -15.15
C TRP A 134 -7.48 2.18 -13.84
N ARG A 135 -8.54 2.84 -13.36
CA ARG A 135 -8.50 3.62 -12.10
C ARG A 135 -8.94 2.82 -10.88
N SER A 136 -9.98 2.01 -11.04
CA SER A 136 -10.42 1.05 -10.03
C SER A 136 -11.18 -0.03 -10.76
N SER A 137 -10.80 -1.29 -10.60
CA SER A 137 -11.46 -2.34 -11.34
C SER A 137 -11.89 -3.50 -10.45
N PRO A 138 -13.20 -3.73 -10.34
CA PRO A 138 -13.73 -4.97 -9.81
C PRO A 138 -13.69 -6.12 -10.80
N HIS A 139 -13.35 -5.88 -12.08
CA HIS A 139 -13.46 -6.88 -13.15
C HIS A 139 -12.16 -7.56 -13.53
N ILE A 140 -11.02 -7.03 -13.05
CA ILE A 140 -9.72 -7.64 -13.32
C ILE A 140 -9.42 -8.64 -12.24
N ILE A 141 -9.32 -9.91 -12.63
CA ILE A 141 -9.13 -11.03 -11.70
C ILE A 141 -7.65 -11.07 -11.31
N PRO A 142 -7.32 -11.07 -9.99
CA PRO A 142 -5.93 -11.21 -9.54
C PRO A 142 -5.38 -12.61 -9.88
N HIS A 143 -4.05 -12.69 -9.93
CA HIS A 143 -3.30 -13.91 -10.25
C HIS A 143 -3.69 -14.53 -11.62
N LYS A 144 -3.97 -13.66 -12.60
CA LYS A 144 -4.31 -14.05 -13.95
C LYS A 144 -3.40 -13.37 -14.97
N ASP A 145 -3.14 -14.10 -16.06
CA ASP A 145 -2.39 -13.58 -17.21
C ASP A 145 -3.34 -12.93 -18.22
N TYR A 146 -2.92 -11.78 -18.70
CA TYR A 146 -3.58 -10.96 -19.71
C TYR A 146 -2.59 -10.60 -20.80
N ILE A 147 -3.08 -9.96 -21.84
CA ILE A 147 -2.26 -9.34 -22.88
C ILE A 147 -2.50 -7.84 -22.85
N LEU A 148 -1.43 -7.06 -22.70
CA LEU A 148 -1.46 -5.62 -22.85
C LEU A 148 -1.21 -5.29 -24.33
N ASP A 149 -2.22 -4.77 -25.00
CA ASP A 149 -2.18 -4.32 -26.38
C ASP A 149 -1.89 -2.81 -26.40
N VAL A 150 -0.82 -2.41 -27.07
CA VAL A 150 -0.33 -1.01 -27.09
C VAL A 150 -0.24 -0.53 -28.51
N LYS A 151 -0.90 0.60 -28.82
CA LYS A 151 -0.94 1.21 -30.15
C LYS A 151 -0.50 2.65 -30.11
N VAL A 152 0.58 2.96 -30.83
CA VAL A 152 1.00 4.35 -31.12
C VAL A 152 0.23 4.80 -32.34
N LYS A 153 -0.79 5.64 -32.16
CA LYS A 153 -1.65 6.16 -33.25
C LYS A 153 -1.10 7.43 -33.88
N LYS A 154 -0.50 8.27 -33.05
CA LYS A 154 0.18 9.49 -33.51
C LYS A 154 1.59 9.49 -32.93
N PRO A 155 2.62 9.36 -33.76
CA PRO A 155 4.01 9.34 -33.31
C PRO A 155 4.42 10.62 -32.61
N PHE A 156 5.37 10.48 -31.69
CA PHE A 156 5.96 11.59 -30.93
C PHE A 156 7.12 12.21 -31.73
N GLY A 157 6.94 12.71 -32.88
CA GLY A 157 7.92 13.47 -33.68
C GLY A 157 9.40 13.07 -33.45
N GLU A 158 10.31 14.02 -33.59
CA GLU A 158 11.73 13.83 -33.26
C GLU A 158 11.90 13.77 -31.71
N ALA A 159 11.52 12.63 -31.13
CA ALA A 159 11.75 12.38 -29.72
C ALA A 159 13.25 12.19 -29.47
N VAL A 160 13.75 12.78 -28.38
CA VAL A 160 15.15 12.67 -27.95
C VAL A 160 15.58 11.21 -27.74
N CYS A 161 14.63 10.31 -27.52
CA CYS A 161 14.83 8.88 -27.42
C CYS A 161 13.72 8.17 -28.19
N ALA A 162 14.09 7.34 -29.17
CA ALA A 162 13.11 6.61 -29.99
C ALA A 162 12.40 5.51 -29.20
N GLU A 163 13.11 4.82 -28.30
CA GLU A 163 12.56 3.74 -27.49
C GLU A 163 12.33 4.18 -26.05
N TRP A 164 11.08 4.13 -25.63
CA TRP A 164 10.70 4.43 -24.24
C TRP A 164 10.55 3.13 -23.45
N PRO A 165 11.26 3.03 -22.31
CA PRO A 165 11.01 1.96 -21.35
C PRO A 165 9.72 2.25 -20.59
N ILE A 166 8.68 1.47 -20.85
CA ILE A 166 7.38 1.60 -20.23
C ILE A 166 7.22 0.49 -19.19
N VAL A 167 6.72 0.87 -18.02
CA VAL A 167 6.44 -0.05 -16.91
C VAL A 167 5.00 0.13 -16.45
N ALA A 168 4.32 -0.97 -16.16
CA ALA A 168 3.03 -0.92 -15.49
C ALA A 168 3.22 -0.95 -13.97
N ARG A 169 2.60 0.02 -13.29
CA ARG A 169 2.64 0.16 -11.83
C ARG A 169 1.24 0.08 -11.25
N TYR A 170 1.09 -0.64 -10.14
CA TYR A 170 -0.15 -0.59 -9.39
C TYR A 170 -0.25 0.69 -8.58
N ASN A 171 -1.47 1.26 -8.58
CA ASN A 171 -1.82 2.40 -7.75
C ASN A 171 -2.91 1.96 -6.78
N PRO A 172 -2.56 1.52 -5.54
CA PRO A 172 -3.55 1.03 -4.61
C PRO A 172 -4.56 2.11 -4.26
N CYS A 173 -5.82 1.71 -4.14
CA CYS A 173 -6.85 2.61 -3.67
C CYS A 173 -6.52 3.07 -2.24
N ILE A 174 -6.82 4.34 -1.94
CA ILE A 174 -6.64 4.91 -0.59
C ILE A 174 -7.31 4.07 0.50
N MET A 175 -8.43 3.41 0.17
CA MET A 175 -9.14 2.49 1.07
C MET A 175 -8.31 1.26 1.45
N THR A 176 -7.52 0.75 0.51
CA THR A 176 -6.65 -0.42 0.72
C THR A 176 -5.50 -0.07 1.66
N MET A 177 -4.87 1.08 1.45
CA MET A 177 -3.83 1.60 2.35
C MET A 177 -4.42 2.00 3.72
N ALA A 178 -5.61 2.62 3.73
CA ALA A 178 -6.29 3.01 4.97
C ALA A 178 -6.54 1.82 5.90
N ARG A 179 -6.87 0.64 5.35
CA ARG A 179 -7.02 -0.58 6.15
C ARG A 179 -5.74 -0.94 6.90
N ALA A 180 -4.59 -0.92 6.23
CA ALA A 180 -3.30 -1.24 6.87
C ALA A 180 -2.97 -0.24 8.00
N TYR A 181 -3.17 1.06 7.74
CA TYR A 181 -2.96 2.10 8.76
C TYR A 181 -3.95 2.02 9.92
N LEU A 182 -5.22 1.66 9.63
CA LEU A 182 -6.25 1.48 10.66
C LEU A 182 -5.88 0.32 11.60
N CYS A 183 -5.51 -0.83 11.05
CA CYS A 183 -5.04 -1.97 11.86
C CYS A 183 -3.84 -1.57 12.73
N GLN A 184 -2.84 -0.88 12.17
CA GLN A 184 -1.71 -0.40 12.95
C GLN A 184 -2.13 0.58 14.06
N GLY A 185 -3.02 1.53 13.75
CA GLY A 185 -3.52 2.51 14.71
C GLY A 185 -4.27 1.85 15.87
N ILE A 186 -5.19 0.94 15.58
CA ILE A 186 -5.94 0.18 16.59
C ILE A 186 -4.96 -0.65 17.45
N GLY A 187 -4.03 -1.35 16.80
CA GLY A 187 -3.02 -2.14 17.49
C GLY A 187 -2.18 -1.33 18.48
N ILE A 188 -1.72 -0.14 18.08
CA ILE A 188 -0.99 0.78 18.95
C ILE A 188 -1.84 1.19 20.16
N VAL A 189 -3.09 1.61 19.93
CA VAL A 189 -4.00 2.04 21.00
C VAL A 189 -4.24 0.91 22.01
N LEU A 190 -4.52 -0.32 21.54
CA LEU A 190 -4.74 -1.46 22.39
C LEU A 190 -3.50 -1.84 23.21
N CYS A 191 -2.32 -1.79 22.62
CA CYS A 191 -1.06 -2.02 23.32
C CYS A 191 -0.80 -0.96 24.39
N LEU A 192 -1.02 0.32 24.09
CA LEU A 192 -0.85 1.42 25.06
C LEU A 192 -1.84 1.29 26.23
N LEU A 193 -3.10 0.94 25.95
CA LEU A 193 -4.09 0.68 26.98
C LEU A 193 -3.68 -0.51 27.89
N ALA A 194 -3.20 -1.60 27.29
CA ALA A 194 -2.72 -2.76 28.04
C ALA A 194 -1.52 -2.41 28.94
N LEU A 195 -0.55 -1.63 28.40
CA LEU A 195 0.60 -1.16 29.18
C LEU A 195 0.19 -0.21 30.31
N GLY A 196 -0.71 0.75 30.04
CA GLY A 196 -1.18 1.70 31.03
C GLY A 196 -1.91 1.02 32.20
N VAL A 197 -2.90 0.19 31.86
CA VAL A 197 -3.69 -0.53 32.88
C VAL A 197 -2.86 -1.59 33.60
N GLY A 198 -2.05 -2.36 32.88
CA GLY A 198 -1.13 -3.36 33.46
C GLY A 198 -0.09 -2.73 34.37
N GLY A 199 0.54 -1.63 33.93
CA GLY A 199 1.49 -0.88 34.73
C GLY A 199 0.88 -0.31 36.03
N TRP A 200 -0.33 0.23 35.92
CA TRP A 200 -1.08 0.69 37.12
C TRP A 200 -1.37 -0.47 38.09
N MET A 201 -1.80 -1.62 37.59
CA MET A 201 -2.07 -2.80 38.41
C MET A 201 -0.80 -3.30 39.14
N VAL A 202 0.33 -3.38 38.41
CA VAL A 202 1.62 -3.77 39.00
C VAL A 202 2.06 -2.76 40.06
N GLY A 203 1.93 -1.46 39.76
CA GLY A 203 2.21 -0.39 40.70
C GLY A 203 1.41 -0.52 42.01
N GLN A 204 0.12 -0.86 41.91
CA GLN A 204 -0.76 -1.12 43.06
C GLN A 204 -0.28 -2.34 43.90
N LEU A 205 0.22 -3.40 43.23
CA LEU A 205 0.75 -4.57 43.91
C LEU A 205 2.05 -4.27 44.65
N ILE A 206 2.94 -3.52 44.04
CA ILE A 206 4.23 -3.13 44.64
C ILE A 206 3.99 -2.20 45.86
N TRP A 207 3.11 -1.19 45.68
CA TRP A 207 2.77 -0.27 46.76
C TRP A 207 2.24 -1.01 48.01
N ARG A 208 1.38 -1.99 47.81
CA ARG A 208 0.81 -2.78 48.91
C ARG A 208 1.79 -3.73 49.59
N ARG A 209 2.89 -4.10 48.90
CA ARG A 209 3.93 -4.97 49.47
C ARG A 209 5.03 -4.17 50.16
N ARG A 210 5.09 -2.83 50.08
CA ARG A 210 6.02 -2.05 50.89
C ARG A 210 5.70 -2.28 52.35
N PRO A 211 6.61 -2.88 53.13
CA PRO A 211 6.41 -3.09 54.56
C PRO A 211 6.15 -1.73 55.21
N ARG A 212 5.24 -1.69 56.17
CA ARG A 212 4.99 -0.59 57.07
C ARG A 212 6.23 -0.46 57.99
N GLN A 213 7.38 -0.22 57.44
CA GLN A 213 8.57 0.16 58.18
C GLN A 213 8.51 1.66 58.41
N GLU A 214 8.68 2.02 59.72
CA GLU A 214 8.99 3.35 60.24
C GLU A 214 7.82 4.32 60.39
N ARG A 215 6.84 3.94 61.25
CA ARG A 215 6.20 4.94 62.10
C ARG A 215 6.43 4.60 63.58
N SER A 216 7.62 4.18 63.91
CA SER A 216 8.01 3.98 65.30
C SER A 216 9.41 4.49 65.47
N GLY A 217 9.51 5.78 65.66
CA GLY A 217 10.82 6.37 65.92
C GLY A 217 10.87 7.89 65.93
N TYR A 218 9.88 8.54 66.57
CA TYR A 218 10.07 9.89 67.15
C TYR A 218 9.07 10.01 68.31
N GLY A 219 9.52 9.51 69.42
CA GLY A 219 8.92 9.67 70.71
C GLY A 219 10.01 9.52 71.74
N GLU A 220 10.84 10.56 71.88
CA GLU A 220 11.52 10.95 73.13
C GLU A 220 11.76 12.46 73.05
#